data_d735bc934829f0c686eec410618c2cba
#
_entry.id   d735bc934829f0c686eec410618c2cba
#
_cell.length_a   1.000
_cell.length_b   1.000
_cell.length_c   1.000
_cell.angle_alpha   90.00
_cell.angle_beta   90.00
_cell.angle_gamma   90.00
#
_symmetry.space_group_name_H-M   'P 1'
#
loop_
_entity.id
_entity.type
_entity.pdbx_description
1 polymer ?
#
loop_
_entity_poly.entity_id
_entity_poly.type
_entity_poly.pdbx_seq_one_letter_code
_entity_poly.pdbx_strand_id
1 'polypeptide(L)'
;SEMCIRDRYEQDPYKHLLVQTLSDRLAEAATEKMHEYVRKEAWGYAKEENLGIADLLVEKYQGIRPAVGYPSLPDQSVNFLLDELLDMKQIGISLTENGAMYPHASVCGLMFSHPASEYFSVGKIGEDQLEDYTRRRGKSIEEMRKFLAANLQ
;
A
#
# COMPACT_ATOMS: atom_id res chain seq x y z
N SER A 1 20.23 -1.04 5.43
CA SER A 1 18.97 -0.73 4.74
C SER A 1 19.23 -0.53 3.25
N GLU A 2 18.20 -0.57 2.43
CA GLU A 2 18.20 -0.23 1.01
C GLU A 2 18.97 1.06 0.73
N MET A 3 18.74 2.11 1.52
CA MET A 3 19.41 3.40 1.39
C MET A 3 20.94 3.30 1.47
N CYS A 4 21.46 2.57 2.44
CA CYS A 4 22.91 2.39 2.58
C CYS A 4 23.53 1.64 1.40
N ILE A 5 22.81 0.71 0.77
CA ILE A 5 23.27 0.00 -0.41
C ILE A 5 23.18 0.91 -1.64
N ARG A 6 22.09 1.65 -1.78
CA ARG A 6 21.87 2.59 -2.88
C ARG A 6 22.92 3.69 -2.90
N ASP A 7 23.24 4.27 -1.74
CA ASP A 7 24.24 5.35 -1.62
C ASP A 7 25.64 4.90 -2.06
N ARG A 8 25.98 3.61 -1.89
CA ARG A 8 27.25 3.05 -2.41
C ARG A 8 27.36 3.08 -3.94
N TYR A 9 26.24 3.16 -4.64
CA TYR A 9 26.15 3.15 -6.11
C TYR A 9 25.65 4.48 -6.68
N GLU A 10 25.75 5.57 -5.92
CA GLU A 10 25.32 6.90 -6.37
C GLU A 10 25.97 7.33 -7.69
N GLN A 11 27.22 6.93 -7.91
CA GLN A 11 27.99 7.22 -9.12
C GLN A 11 27.78 6.20 -10.26
N ASP A 12 26.95 5.17 -10.05
CA ASP A 12 26.64 4.14 -11.05
C ASP A 12 25.11 4.04 -11.21
N PRO A 13 24.52 4.80 -12.16
CA PRO A 13 23.06 4.86 -12.34
C PRO A 13 22.41 3.49 -12.61
N TYR A 14 23.12 2.58 -13.27
CA TYR A 14 22.61 1.24 -13.54
C TYR A 14 22.48 0.42 -12.27
N LYS A 15 23.52 0.37 -11.45
CA LYS A 15 23.47 -0.36 -10.17
C LYS A 15 22.51 0.28 -9.19
N HIS A 16 22.44 1.60 -9.16
CA HIS A 16 21.48 2.35 -8.35
C HIS A 16 20.05 1.94 -8.69
N LEU A 17 19.68 1.92 -9.97
CA LEU A 17 18.37 1.49 -10.45
C LEU A 17 18.11 0.00 -10.14
N LEU A 18 19.11 -0.85 -10.31
CA LEU A 18 18.99 -2.29 -10.02
C LEU A 18 18.71 -2.53 -8.54
N VAL A 19 19.43 -1.87 -7.64
CA VAL A 19 19.20 -1.96 -6.19
C VAL A 19 17.79 -1.52 -5.84
N GLN A 20 17.33 -0.40 -6.39
CA GLN A 20 15.97 0.08 -6.16
C GLN A 20 14.92 -0.95 -6.61
N THR A 21 15.04 -1.46 -7.83
CA THR A 21 14.10 -2.45 -8.38
C THR A 21 14.08 -3.74 -7.55
N LEU A 22 15.25 -4.22 -7.12
CA LEU A 22 15.33 -5.42 -6.27
C LEU A 22 14.71 -5.18 -4.89
N SER A 23 14.91 -4.00 -4.31
CA SER A 23 14.33 -3.63 -3.02
C SER A 23 12.80 -3.57 -3.09
N ASP A 24 12.25 -3.00 -4.17
CA ASP A 24 10.80 -2.96 -4.40
C ASP A 24 10.22 -4.39 -4.50
N ARG A 25 10.89 -5.28 -5.26
CA ARG A 25 10.46 -6.68 -5.37
C ARG A 25 10.53 -7.43 -4.04
N LEU A 26 11.52 -7.15 -3.21
CA LEU A 26 11.62 -7.73 -1.87
C LEU A 26 10.52 -7.21 -0.93
N ALA A 27 10.18 -5.93 -1.00
CA ALA A 27 9.08 -5.35 -0.23
C ALA A 27 7.72 -5.98 -0.63
N GLU A 28 7.48 -6.17 -1.93
CA GLU A 28 6.29 -6.86 -2.45
C GLU A 28 6.24 -8.33 -1.98
N ALA A 29 7.35 -9.06 -2.07
CA ALA A 29 7.42 -10.44 -1.60
C ALA A 29 7.22 -10.57 -0.08
N ALA A 30 7.76 -9.63 0.69
CA ALA A 30 7.53 -9.54 2.13
C ALA A 30 6.06 -9.28 2.46
N THR A 31 5.38 -8.43 1.68
CA THR A 31 3.95 -8.16 1.81
C THR A 31 3.11 -9.40 1.51
N GLU A 32 3.45 -10.17 0.48
CA GLU A 32 2.82 -11.46 0.18
C GLU A 32 2.96 -12.43 1.35
N LYS A 33 4.16 -12.55 1.88
CA LYS A 33 4.44 -13.43 3.03
C LYS A 33 3.74 -12.96 4.31
N MET A 34 3.66 -11.65 4.53
CA MET A 34 2.91 -11.08 5.64
C MET A 34 1.41 -11.37 5.52
N HIS A 35 0.84 -11.27 4.32
CA HIS A 35 -0.57 -11.58 4.10
C HIS A 35 -0.86 -13.08 4.34
N GLU A 36 0.03 -13.98 3.90
CA GLU A 36 -0.07 -15.40 4.26
C GLU A 36 -0.06 -15.60 5.78
N TYR A 37 0.89 -14.99 6.48
CA TYR A 37 0.97 -15.05 7.95
C TYR A 37 -0.32 -14.55 8.62
N VAL A 38 -0.88 -13.44 8.14
CA VAL A 38 -2.14 -12.89 8.67
C VAL A 38 -3.29 -13.87 8.44
N ARG A 39 -3.42 -14.46 7.24
CA ARG A 39 -4.48 -15.41 6.91
C ARG A 39 -4.41 -16.68 7.76
N LYS A 40 -3.21 -17.21 7.97
CA LYS A 40 -3.00 -18.51 8.62
C LYS A 40 -2.82 -18.41 10.14
N GLU A 41 -2.12 -17.40 10.63
CA GLU A 41 -1.64 -17.32 12.01
C GLU A 41 -2.24 -16.15 12.79
N ALA A 42 -1.93 -14.90 12.41
CA ALA A 42 -2.24 -13.73 13.21
C ALA A 42 -3.76 -13.46 13.32
N TRP A 43 -4.46 -13.52 12.22
CA TRP A 43 -5.94 -13.48 12.16
C TRP A 43 -6.55 -14.87 12.08
N GLY A 44 -5.92 -15.79 11.35
CA GLY A 44 -6.22 -17.21 11.36
C GLY A 44 -7.54 -17.61 10.71
N TYR A 45 -8.03 -16.84 9.72
CA TYR A 45 -9.28 -17.17 9.03
C TYR A 45 -9.11 -18.20 7.90
N ALA A 46 -7.88 -18.55 7.53
CA ALA A 46 -7.55 -19.54 6.51
C ALA A 46 -6.41 -20.48 6.97
N LYS A 47 -6.51 -21.06 8.17
CA LYS A 47 -5.45 -21.87 8.80
C LYS A 47 -5.00 -23.05 7.94
N GLU A 48 -5.94 -23.67 7.25
CA GLU A 48 -5.69 -24.85 6.41
C GLU A 48 -5.24 -24.50 4.98
N GLU A 49 -5.02 -23.20 4.69
CA GLU A 49 -4.57 -22.76 3.37
C GLU A 49 -3.23 -23.42 3.01
N ASN A 50 -3.19 -24.02 1.83
CA ASN A 50 -1.98 -24.61 1.26
C ASN A 50 -1.87 -24.24 -0.21
N LEU A 51 -1.38 -23.02 -0.48
CA LEU A 51 -1.26 -22.43 -1.80
C LEU A 51 0.20 -22.42 -2.26
N GLY A 52 0.42 -22.85 -3.49
CA GLY A 52 1.71 -22.72 -4.16
C GLY A 52 1.87 -21.34 -4.79
N ILE A 53 3.08 -21.04 -5.29
CA ILE A 53 3.39 -19.75 -5.93
C ILE A 53 2.43 -19.46 -7.09
N ALA A 54 2.09 -20.45 -7.91
CA ALA A 54 1.16 -20.28 -9.03
C ALA A 54 -0.25 -19.86 -8.56
N ASP A 55 -0.70 -20.34 -7.41
CA ASP A 55 -2.00 -19.98 -6.82
C ASP A 55 -1.95 -18.54 -6.24
N LEU A 56 -0.84 -18.17 -5.61
CA LEU A 56 -0.63 -16.83 -5.08
C LEU A 56 -0.62 -15.78 -6.21
N LEU A 57 0.01 -16.09 -7.33
CA LEU A 57 0.07 -15.18 -8.49
C LEU A 57 -1.30 -14.92 -9.15
N VAL A 58 -2.27 -15.80 -8.95
CA VAL A 58 -3.65 -15.64 -9.42
C VAL A 58 -4.63 -15.37 -8.26
N GLU A 59 -4.12 -14.99 -7.11
CA GLU A 59 -4.87 -14.51 -5.94
C GLU A 59 -5.96 -15.48 -5.45
N LYS A 60 -5.68 -16.78 -5.42
CA LYS A 60 -6.62 -17.81 -4.94
C LYS A 60 -6.89 -17.79 -3.44
N TYR A 61 -6.17 -17.00 -2.68
CA TYR A 61 -6.42 -16.83 -1.26
C TYR A 61 -7.72 -16.06 -0.99
N GLN A 62 -8.30 -16.26 0.18
CA GLN A 62 -9.46 -15.50 0.63
C GLN A 62 -9.07 -14.09 1.04
N GLY A 63 -9.87 -13.10 0.62
CA GLY A 63 -9.67 -11.70 0.96
C GLY A 63 -8.77 -10.94 -0.02
N ILE A 64 -8.48 -9.69 0.32
CA ILE A 64 -7.63 -8.79 -0.48
C ILE A 64 -6.72 -7.96 0.42
N ARG A 65 -5.68 -7.37 -0.16
CA ARG A 65 -4.75 -6.44 0.51
C ARG A 65 -4.51 -5.17 -0.32
N PRO A 66 -5.50 -4.31 -0.53
CA PRO A 66 -5.31 -3.09 -1.30
C PRO A 66 -4.27 -2.18 -0.63
N ALA A 67 -3.29 -1.75 -1.41
CA ALA A 67 -2.28 -0.80 -0.98
C ALA A 67 -2.81 0.65 -1.12
N VAL A 68 -2.40 1.53 -0.20
CA VAL A 68 -2.74 2.95 -0.24
C VAL A 68 -2.12 3.60 -1.48
N GLY A 69 -2.88 4.44 -2.18
CA GLY A 69 -2.48 5.10 -3.43
C GLY A 69 -2.74 4.29 -4.69
N TYR A 70 -3.25 3.05 -4.58
CA TYR A 70 -3.61 2.19 -5.70
C TYR A 70 -5.09 2.30 -6.09
N PRO A 71 -5.51 1.80 -7.27
CA PRO A 71 -6.85 2.03 -7.80
C PRO A 71 -8.02 1.67 -6.88
N SER A 72 -7.86 0.66 -6.02
CA SER A 72 -8.88 0.27 -5.03
C SER A 72 -8.88 1.13 -3.77
N LEU A 73 -7.80 1.86 -3.49
CA LEU A 73 -7.64 2.73 -2.32
C LEU A 73 -6.81 3.97 -2.70
N PRO A 74 -7.36 4.86 -3.58
CA PRO A 74 -6.57 5.90 -4.24
C PRO A 74 -6.16 7.06 -3.33
N ASP A 75 -6.79 7.27 -2.18
CA ASP A 75 -6.47 8.36 -1.26
C ASP A 75 -5.16 8.13 -0.53
N GLN A 76 -4.08 8.74 -1.03
CA GLN A 76 -2.74 8.67 -0.43
C GLN A 76 -2.72 9.20 1.01
N SER A 77 -3.65 10.10 1.39
CA SER A 77 -3.70 10.66 2.75
C SER A 77 -4.08 9.64 3.83
N VAL A 78 -4.56 8.47 3.44
CA VAL A 78 -4.82 7.35 4.36
C VAL A 78 -3.54 6.90 5.08
N ASN A 79 -2.37 7.06 4.47
CA ASN A 79 -1.09 6.75 5.11
C ASN A 79 -0.86 7.53 6.40
N PHE A 80 -1.35 8.78 6.50
CA PHE A 80 -1.23 9.54 7.75
C PHE A 80 -2.04 8.92 8.89
N LEU A 81 -3.25 8.40 8.61
CA LEU A 81 -4.05 7.69 9.61
C LEU A 81 -3.39 6.38 10.03
N LEU A 82 -2.80 5.67 9.08
CA LEU A 82 -2.10 4.42 9.38
C LEU A 82 -0.81 4.67 10.16
N ASP A 83 -0.12 5.78 9.93
CA ASP A 83 1.05 6.17 10.72
C ASP A 83 0.65 6.50 12.18
N GLU A 84 -0.47 7.21 12.40
CA GLU A 84 -1.00 7.47 13.75
C GLU A 84 -1.33 6.17 14.50
N LEU A 85 -1.84 5.14 13.79
CA LEU A 85 -2.22 3.86 14.38
C LEU A 85 -1.02 2.93 14.64
N LEU A 86 -0.04 2.94 13.75
CA LEU A 86 1.03 1.95 13.71
C LEU A 86 2.38 2.49 14.19
N ASP A 87 2.55 3.82 14.25
CA ASP A 87 3.84 4.49 14.50
C ASP A 87 4.96 3.93 13.59
N MET A 88 4.84 4.22 12.30
CA MET A 88 5.74 3.69 11.26
C MET A 88 7.21 4.03 11.52
N LYS A 89 7.49 5.07 12.33
CA LYS A 89 8.85 5.45 12.70
C LYS A 89 9.59 4.36 13.47
N GLN A 90 8.87 3.51 14.22
CA GLN A 90 9.47 2.38 14.95
C GLN A 90 10.21 1.40 14.02
N ILE A 91 9.79 1.32 12.76
CA ILE A 91 10.44 0.46 11.75
C ILE A 91 11.22 1.28 10.72
N GLY A 92 11.48 2.56 11.00
CA GLY A 92 12.28 3.44 10.16
C GLY A 92 11.57 3.95 8.91
N ILE A 93 10.23 3.90 8.86
CA ILE A 93 9.43 4.49 7.78
C ILE A 93 8.97 5.89 8.21
N SER A 94 9.08 6.85 7.31
CA SER A 94 8.53 8.20 7.46
C SER A 94 7.67 8.56 6.26
N LEU A 95 6.80 9.56 6.41
CA LEU A 95 5.92 10.05 5.35
C LEU A 95 6.39 11.41 4.86
N THR A 96 6.29 11.62 3.55
CA THR A 96 6.41 12.94 2.94
C THR A 96 5.13 13.75 3.15
N GLU A 97 5.14 15.05 2.84
CA GLU A 97 3.95 15.92 2.89
C GLU A 97 2.78 15.40 2.02
N ASN A 98 3.08 14.64 0.98
CA ASN A 98 2.09 14.03 0.09
C ASN A 98 1.72 12.59 0.51
N GLY A 99 2.13 12.13 1.70
CA GLY A 99 1.82 10.81 2.21
C GLY A 99 2.59 9.67 1.55
N ALA A 100 3.63 9.95 0.76
CA ALA A 100 4.50 8.91 0.23
C ALA A 100 5.47 8.42 1.31
N MET A 101 5.74 7.11 1.31
CA MET A 101 6.64 6.50 2.29
C MET A 101 8.11 6.68 1.91
N TYR A 102 8.94 6.80 2.93
CA TYR A 102 10.39 6.81 2.83
C TYR A 102 10.98 5.85 3.87
N PRO A 103 11.83 4.87 3.49
CA PRO A 103 12.35 4.60 2.14
C PRO A 103 11.27 4.18 1.14
N HIS A 104 11.55 4.35 -0.16
CA HIS A 104 10.59 4.08 -1.24
C HIS A 104 10.16 2.61 -1.32
N ALA A 105 11.09 1.68 -1.07
CA ALA A 105 10.80 0.25 -0.99
C ALA A 105 10.03 -0.09 0.30
N SER A 106 8.83 0.47 0.42
CA SER A 106 7.90 0.28 1.54
C SER A 106 6.49 0.06 1.01
N VAL A 107 5.73 -0.78 1.69
CA VAL A 107 4.33 -1.05 1.35
C VAL A 107 3.45 -0.78 2.57
N CYS A 108 2.34 -0.08 2.35
CA CYS A 108 1.31 0.15 3.34
C CYS A 108 -0.07 -0.08 2.72
N GLY A 109 -0.96 -0.70 3.47
CA GLY A 109 -2.30 -1.00 2.98
C GLY A 109 -3.20 -1.58 4.05
N LEU A 110 -4.35 -2.06 3.61
CA LEU A 110 -5.35 -2.70 4.45
C LEU A 110 -5.52 -4.15 4.02
N MET A 111 -5.89 -5.02 4.96
CA MET A 111 -6.24 -6.41 4.67
C MET A 111 -7.72 -6.63 4.99
N PHE A 112 -8.44 -7.24 4.05
CA PHE A 112 -9.85 -7.58 4.19
C PHE A 112 -10.01 -9.09 4.06
N SER A 113 -10.66 -9.73 5.03
CA SER A 113 -10.81 -11.19 5.09
C SER A 113 -12.11 -11.72 4.49
N HIS A 114 -13.02 -10.85 4.08
CA HIS A 114 -14.33 -11.29 3.59
C HIS A 114 -14.19 -12.12 2.30
N PRO A 115 -14.85 -13.29 2.19
CA PRO A 115 -14.68 -14.18 1.03
C PRO A 115 -15.17 -13.58 -0.31
N ALA A 116 -16.04 -12.58 -0.28
CA ALA A 116 -16.51 -11.85 -1.46
C ALA A 116 -15.72 -10.54 -1.71
N SER A 117 -14.57 -10.36 -1.04
CA SER A 117 -13.72 -9.20 -1.32
C SER A 117 -13.03 -9.37 -2.66
N GLU A 118 -13.12 -8.35 -3.50
CA GLU A 118 -12.49 -8.31 -4.82
C GLU A 118 -11.77 -6.98 -5.01
N TYR A 119 -10.67 -6.99 -5.76
CA TYR A 119 -10.02 -5.75 -6.20
C TYR A 119 -10.89 -5.07 -7.26
N PHE A 120 -11.01 -3.76 -7.13
CA PHE A 120 -11.74 -2.94 -8.09
C PHE A 120 -11.01 -1.61 -8.27
N SER A 121 -11.34 -0.88 -9.32
CA SER A 121 -10.89 0.50 -9.50
C SER A 121 -12.00 1.45 -9.12
N VAL A 122 -11.70 2.41 -8.25
CA VAL A 122 -12.63 3.52 -7.93
C VAL A 122 -12.94 4.33 -9.19
N GLY A 123 -11.96 4.45 -10.11
CA GLY A 123 -12.16 5.20 -11.35
C GLY A 123 -12.35 6.70 -11.13
N LYS A 124 -13.19 7.32 -11.96
CA LYS A 124 -13.50 8.74 -11.87
C LYS A 124 -14.63 8.99 -10.88
N ILE A 125 -14.50 10.06 -10.10
CA ILE A 125 -15.48 10.51 -9.11
C ILE A 125 -16.00 11.91 -9.48
N GLY A 126 -17.27 12.17 -9.18
CA GLY A 126 -17.89 13.47 -9.33
C GLY A 126 -17.69 14.39 -8.11
N GLU A 127 -18.06 15.65 -8.26
CA GLU A 127 -17.94 16.65 -7.19
C GLU A 127 -18.74 16.26 -5.94
N ASP A 128 -19.94 15.73 -6.12
CA ASP A 128 -20.82 15.27 -5.02
C ASP A 128 -20.16 14.15 -4.20
N GLN A 129 -19.46 13.25 -4.85
CA GLN A 129 -18.72 12.16 -4.19
C GLN A 129 -17.49 12.72 -3.46
N LEU A 130 -16.78 13.68 -4.07
CA LEU A 130 -15.67 14.35 -3.43
C LEU A 130 -16.11 15.10 -2.17
N GLU A 131 -17.21 15.86 -2.23
CA GLU A 131 -17.75 16.60 -1.10
C GLU A 131 -18.17 15.66 0.06
N ASP A 132 -18.88 14.57 -0.25
CA ASP A 132 -19.28 13.58 0.76
C ASP A 132 -18.06 12.91 1.40
N TYR A 133 -17.08 12.52 0.59
CA TYR A 133 -15.85 11.92 1.10
C TYR A 133 -15.05 12.88 1.97
N THR A 134 -14.88 14.12 1.52
CA THR A 134 -14.19 15.20 2.26
C THR A 134 -14.82 15.41 3.64
N ARG A 135 -16.15 15.48 3.69
CA ARG A 135 -16.90 15.62 4.95
C ARG A 135 -16.62 14.45 5.89
N ARG A 136 -16.66 13.22 5.39
CA ARG A 136 -16.39 12.01 6.20
C ARG A 136 -14.95 11.93 6.68
N ARG A 137 -14.01 12.45 5.88
CA ARG A 137 -12.57 12.51 6.24
C ARG A 137 -12.26 13.65 7.21
N GLY A 138 -13.14 14.61 7.41
CA GLY A 138 -12.88 15.79 8.24
C GLY A 138 -11.74 16.66 7.71
N LYS A 139 -11.56 16.70 6.39
CA LYS A 139 -10.50 17.43 5.68
C LYS A 139 -11.08 18.58 4.87
N SER A 140 -10.24 19.51 4.37
CA SER A 140 -10.70 20.50 3.42
C SER A 140 -10.86 19.91 2.01
N ILE A 141 -11.75 20.50 1.21
CA ILE A 141 -11.97 20.06 -0.16
C ILE A 141 -10.73 20.31 -1.03
N GLU A 142 -10.00 21.38 -0.77
CA GLU A 142 -8.76 21.73 -1.46
C GLU A 142 -7.67 20.66 -1.18
N GLU A 143 -7.58 20.18 0.06
CA GLU A 143 -6.65 19.13 0.43
C GLU A 143 -7.02 17.82 -0.27
N MET A 144 -8.29 17.42 -0.22
CA MET A 144 -8.73 16.17 -0.83
C MET A 144 -8.65 16.18 -2.35
N ARG A 145 -8.84 17.34 -3.00
CA ARG A 145 -8.59 17.51 -4.44
C ARG A 145 -7.16 17.16 -4.84
N LYS A 146 -6.18 17.50 -4.00
CA LYS A 146 -4.77 17.18 -4.27
C LYS A 146 -4.54 15.66 -4.22
N PHE A 147 -5.04 15.01 -3.17
CA PHE A 147 -4.85 13.56 -3.00
C PHE A 147 -5.62 12.72 -4.02
N LEU A 148 -6.77 13.19 -4.49
CA LEU A 148 -7.64 12.48 -5.44
C LEU A 148 -7.56 13.05 -6.86
N ALA A 149 -6.59 13.90 -7.18
CA ALA A 149 -6.49 14.58 -8.47
C ALA A 149 -6.57 13.63 -9.68
N ALA A 150 -5.98 12.44 -9.59
CA ALA A 150 -6.03 11.43 -10.63
C ALA A 150 -7.43 10.81 -10.85
N ASN A 151 -8.33 10.93 -9.85
CA ASN A 151 -9.67 10.35 -9.87
C ASN A 151 -10.77 11.38 -10.17
N LEU A 152 -10.47 12.67 -10.18
CA LEU A 152 -11.46 13.71 -10.51
C LEU A 152 -11.78 13.75 -12.00
N GLN A 153 -13.04 14.08 -12.31
CA GLN A 153 -13.52 14.31 -13.68
C GLN A 153 -13.10 15.67 -14.20
#